data_b7435e628e16ee58d0fa5e244db58e54
#
_entry.id   b7435e628e16ee58d0fa5e244db58e54
#
_cell.length_a   1.000
_cell.length_b   1.000
_cell.length_c   1.000
_cell.angle_alpha   90.00
_cell.angle_beta   90.00
_cell.angle_gamma   90.00
#
_symmetry.space_group_name_H-M   'P 1'
#
loop_
_entity.id
_entity.type
_entity.pdbx_description
1 polymer ?
#
loop_
_entity_poly.entity_id
_entity_poly.type
_entity_poly.pdbx_seq_one_letter_code
_entity_poly.pdbx_strand_id
1 'polypeptide(L)'
;MKLFEKEELKHLWPFYLSEFIISLFFIIAPFQVLYFNSIGLSATKIGFLIAIFPLTTLIFEIPTGALADLYGRKFSVLSGYFLEGIVLILIFFFKNYYMLLFLMFISAIAYTLTSGSFEAWVVDLVKSKKRNNLIKSYFGKSRSLLNLGLIFSGLLGAFLIAVFDLRIMWLVGGGGFVLGGFLLLFGEEKYQKREIKIKAPIKNLYEQTKKSILYGYRHHVLFFLLSVSLIMGIVGSLESLISWTPFLKSFNFPNYGFGYLWSAIGVLGVIAPLISSRLIKNKNERNILIVLAFLTLIYGFIVLFSNHLYLLLGVILFGSFLFDFEVPVWRNYFHRFISSNKRATVSSVRSMIFSLGAIIGMPLTGYLVDKIGGRYTIFISSLLMIPVIFLYLRIKEEKLR
;
A
#
# COMPACT_ATOMS: atom_id res chain seq x y z
N MET A 1 -31.87 -9.61 -2.90
CA MET A 1 -30.60 -10.34 -2.72
C MET A 1 -30.04 -9.96 -1.36
N LYS A 2 -29.84 -10.90 -0.44
CA LYS A 2 -29.25 -10.58 0.88
C LYS A 2 -27.75 -10.32 0.68
N LEU A 3 -27.27 -9.18 1.13
CA LEU A 3 -25.86 -8.79 1.00
C LEU A 3 -24.93 -9.78 1.75
N PHE A 4 -25.38 -10.30 2.90
CA PHE A 4 -24.67 -11.28 3.70
C PHE A 4 -25.58 -12.47 4.01
N GLU A 5 -25.03 -13.69 3.98
CA GLU A 5 -25.70 -14.90 4.44
C GLU A 5 -25.62 -15.00 5.97
N LYS A 6 -26.64 -15.60 6.62
CA LYS A 6 -26.63 -15.79 8.09
C LYS A 6 -25.42 -16.61 8.57
N GLU A 7 -25.12 -17.68 7.87
CA GLU A 7 -23.98 -18.56 8.18
C GLU A 7 -22.62 -17.87 7.97
N GLU A 8 -22.53 -16.97 6.98
CA GLU A 8 -21.36 -16.16 6.73
C GLU A 8 -21.11 -15.20 7.90
N LEU A 9 -22.12 -14.45 8.30
CA LEU A 9 -22.01 -13.53 9.43
C LEU A 9 -21.72 -14.25 10.73
N LYS A 10 -22.28 -15.44 10.96
CA LYS A 10 -22.05 -16.22 12.19
C LYS A 10 -20.56 -16.41 12.50
N HIS A 11 -19.72 -16.62 11.49
CA HIS A 11 -18.29 -16.93 11.66
C HIS A 11 -17.36 -15.80 11.24
N LEU A 12 -17.79 -14.91 10.32
CA LEU A 12 -16.91 -13.93 9.68
C LEU A 12 -17.17 -12.48 10.11
N TRP A 13 -18.21 -12.19 10.93
CA TRP A 13 -18.49 -10.84 11.39
C TRP A 13 -17.33 -10.16 12.11
N PRO A 14 -16.50 -10.87 12.95
CA PRO A 14 -15.40 -10.18 13.63
C PRO A 14 -14.36 -9.66 12.63
N PHE A 15 -14.13 -10.41 11.55
CA PHE A 15 -13.19 -10.05 10.51
C PHE A 15 -13.69 -8.85 9.70
N TYR A 16 -14.96 -8.89 9.25
CA TYR A 16 -15.55 -7.76 8.52
C TYR A 16 -15.55 -6.47 9.33
N LEU A 17 -15.98 -6.57 10.59
CA LEU A 17 -16.11 -5.39 11.44
C LEU A 17 -14.75 -4.84 11.85
N SER A 18 -13.78 -5.72 12.15
CA SER A 18 -12.41 -5.32 12.47
C SER A 18 -11.76 -4.58 11.28
N GLU A 19 -11.83 -5.13 10.07
CA GLU A 19 -11.28 -4.47 8.88
C GLU A 19 -11.95 -3.12 8.60
N PHE A 20 -13.27 -3.04 8.74
CA PHE A 20 -13.99 -1.78 8.58
C PHE A 20 -13.58 -0.74 9.62
N ILE A 21 -13.51 -1.11 10.91
CA ILE A 21 -13.11 -0.22 12.00
C ILE A 21 -11.68 0.29 11.79
N ILE A 22 -10.73 -0.61 11.50
CA ILE A 22 -9.35 -0.22 11.27
C ILE A 22 -9.23 0.73 10.08
N SER A 23 -9.91 0.44 8.97
CA SER A 23 -9.89 1.30 7.79
C SER A 23 -10.58 2.65 8.02
N LEU A 24 -11.66 2.69 8.81
CA LEU A 24 -12.35 3.92 9.19
C LEU A 24 -11.49 4.83 10.07
N PHE A 25 -10.77 4.24 11.02
CA PHE A 25 -9.89 4.98 11.93
C PHE A 25 -8.48 5.19 11.38
N PHE A 26 -8.17 4.69 10.17
CA PHE A 26 -6.89 4.92 9.50
C PHE A 26 -6.78 6.34 8.94
N ILE A 27 -7.06 7.33 9.82
CA ILE A 27 -6.99 8.75 9.49
C ILE A 27 -5.55 9.29 9.39
N ILE A 28 -4.56 8.48 9.73
CA ILE A 28 -3.13 8.88 9.77
C ILE A 28 -2.61 9.20 8.36
N ALA A 29 -2.99 8.41 7.37
CA ALA A 29 -2.39 8.46 6.04
C ALA A 29 -2.36 9.87 5.40
N PRO A 30 -3.45 10.64 5.35
CA PRO A 30 -3.43 11.97 4.74
C PRO A 30 -2.72 13.04 5.58
N PHE A 31 -2.50 12.82 6.88
CA PHE A 31 -2.02 13.86 7.80
C PHE A 31 -0.62 13.61 8.38
N GLN A 32 -0.04 12.42 8.21
CA GLN A 32 1.24 12.10 8.86
C GLN A 32 2.39 13.03 8.44
N VAL A 33 2.47 13.40 7.17
CA VAL A 33 3.51 14.33 6.68
C VAL A 33 3.26 15.74 7.24
N LEU A 34 2.00 16.18 7.29
CA LEU A 34 1.64 17.44 7.94
C LEU A 34 2.08 17.48 9.40
N TYR A 35 1.81 16.40 10.14
CA TYR A 35 2.21 16.29 11.54
C TYR A 35 3.73 16.35 11.68
N PHE A 36 4.47 15.57 10.92
CA PHE A 36 5.93 15.57 11.02
C PHE A 36 6.54 16.92 10.65
N ASN A 37 5.99 17.61 9.65
CA ASN A 37 6.36 18.99 9.33
C ASN A 37 6.03 19.95 10.49
N SER A 38 4.86 19.79 11.15
CA SER A 38 4.43 20.68 12.24
C SER A 38 5.30 20.57 13.50
N ILE A 39 5.98 19.44 13.69
CA ILE A 39 6.97 19.25 14.78
C ILE A 39 8.41 19.60 14.38
N GLY A 40 8.60 20.21 13.19
CA GLY A 40 9.89 20.75 12.72
C GLY A 40 10.81 19.74 12.03
N LEU A 41 10.30 18.59 11.57
CA LEU A 41 11.11 17.66 10.79
C LEU A 41 11.24 18.13 9.34
N SER A 42 12.47 18.13 8.80
CA SER A 42 12.71 18.36 7.38
C SER A 42 12.11 17.24 6.53
N ALA A 43 11.83 17.51 5.25
CA ALA A 43 11.31 16.50 4.34
C ALA A 43 12.25 15.29 4.20
N THR A 44 13.57 15.52 4.25
CA THR A 44 14.59 14.45 4.28
C THR A 44 14.39 13.51 5.48
N LYS A 45 14.22 14.05 6.70
CA LYS A 45 13.97 13.26 7.90
C LYS A 45 12.66 12.49 7.81
N ILE A 46 11.61 13.10 7.24
CA ILE A 46 10.33 12.45 6.99
C ILE A 46 10.49 11.31 5.97
N GLY A 47 11.27 11.51 4.92
CA GLY A 47 11.59 10.48 3.94
C GLY A 47 12.24 9.25 4.56
N PHE A 48 13.20 9.42 5.47
CA PHE A 48 13.79 8.31 6.22
C PHE A 48 12.80 7.63 7.17
N LEU A 49 11.95 8.41 7.88
CA LEU A 49 10.91 7.85 8.75
C LEU A 49 9.95 6.94 7.98
N ILE A 50 9.52 7.35 6.78
CA ILE A 50 8.60 6.56 5.98
C ILE A 50 9.31 5.38 5.31
N ALA A 51 10.59 5.53 4.89
CA ALA A 51 11.38 4.47 4.28
C ALA A 51 11.67 3.29 5.23
N ILE A 52 11.65 3.51 6.54
CA ILE A 52 11.81 2.45 7.55
C ILE A 52 10.74 1.37 7.38
N PHE A 53 9.51 1.75 7.01
CA PHE A 53 8.41 0.81 6.89
C PHE A 53 8.64 -0.27 5.80
N PRO A 54 8.84 0.07 4.51
CA PRO A 54 9.13 -0.94 3.48
C PRO A 54 10.46 -1.67 3.71
N LEU A 55 11.46 -1.04 4.34
CA LEU A 55 12.72 -1.69 4.69
C LEU A 55 12.50 -2.78 5.75
N THR A 56 11.78 -2.47 6.80
CA THR A 56 11.50 -3.40 7.90
C THR A 56 10.60 -4.54 7.43
N THR A 57 9.56 -4.24 6.63
CA THR A 57 8.68 -5.28 6.09
C THR A 57 9.46 -6.25 5.21
N LEU A 58 10.37 -5.78 4.37
CA LEU A 58 11.21 -6.63 3.53
C LEU A 58 12.05 -7.63 4.34
N ILE A 59 12.53 -7.21 5.51
CA ILE A 59 13.40 -8.05 6.38
C ILE A 59 12.56 -9.00 7.25
N PHE A 60 11.45 -8.51 7.82
CA PHE A 60 10.72 -9.21 8.87
C PHE A 60 9.53 -10.03 8.38
N GLU A 61 9.09 -9.91 7.12
CA GLU A 61 7.95 -10.66 6.57
C GLU A 61 8.14 -12.19 6.70
N ILE A 62 9.35 -12.70 6.45
CA ILE A 62 9.67 -14.14 6.59
C ILE A 62 9.71 -14.57 8.05
N PRO A 63 10.45 -13.91 8.96
CA PRO A 63 10.45 -14.28 10.38
C PRO A 63 9.07 -14.25 11.04
N THR A 64 8.27 -13.23 10.77
CA THR A 64 6.93 -13.10 11.37
C THR A 64 5.93 -14.09 10.78
N GLY A 65 6.05 -14.43 9.49
CA GLY A 65 5.29 -15.52 8.90
C GLY A 65 5.59 -16.87 9.59
N ALA A 66 6.86 -17.15 9.90
CA ALA A 66 7.23 -18.35 10.66
C ALA A 66 6.66 -18.33 12.09
N LEU A 67 6.59 -17.19 12.75
CA LEU A 67 5.93 -17.04 14.06
C LEU A 67 4.43 -17.37 13.98
N ALA A 68 3.74 -16.89 12.94
CA ALA A 68 2.33 -17.20 12.72
C ALA A 68 2.07 -18.69 12.51
N ASP A 69 2.98 -19.39 11.84
CA ASP A 69 2.90 -20.85 11.66
C ASP A 69 3.19 -21.63 12.94
N LEU A 70 4.03 -21.10 13.87
CA LEU A 70 4.40 -21.75 15.13
C LEU A 70 3.38 -21.53 16.25
N TYR A 71 2.85 -20.31 16.38
CA TYR A 71 1.99 -19.91 17.50
C TYR A 71 0.52 -19.77 17.13
N GLY A 72 0.19 -19.89 15.85
CA GLY A 72 -1.16 -19.70 15.32
C GLY A 72 -1.35 -18.30 14.69
N ARG A 73 -2.25 -18.25 13.71
CA ARG A 73 -2.49 -17.02 12.95
C ARG A 73 -3.25 -15.98 13.76
N LYS A 74 -4.20 -16.44 14.60
CA LYS A 74 -4.93 -15.58 15.54
C LYS A 74 -3.97 -14.86 16.48
N PHE A 75 -3.02 -15.61 17.09
CA PHE A 75 -2.00 -15.03 17.97
C PHE A 75 -1.18 -13.96 17.24
N SER A 76 -0.68 -14.27 16.03
CA SER A 76 0.12 -13.35 15.24
C SER A 76 -0.63 -12.06 14.93
N VAL A 77 -1.88 -12.18 14.44
CA VAL A 77 -2.71 -11.02 14.05
C VAL A 77 -3.08 -10.17 15.26
N LEU A 78 -3.49 -10.79 16.38
CA LEU A 78 -3.83 -10.04 17.59
C LEU A 78 -2.61 -9.30 18.15
N SER A 79 -1.45 -9.99 18.22
CA SER A 79 -0.19 -9.35 18.66
C SER A 79 0.17 -8.16 17.76
N GLY A 80 0.03 -8.30 16.44
CA GLY A 80 0.28 -7.23 15.50
C GLY A 80 -0.67 -6.04 15.71
N TYR A 81 -1.97 -6.27 15.87
CA TYR A 81 -2.95 -5.20 16.05
C TYR A 81 -2.78 -4.45 17.37
N PHE A 82 -2.60 -5.17 18.48
CA PHE A 82 -2.37 -4.51 19.76
C PHE A 82 -1.02 -3.78 19.79
N LEU A 83 0.03 -4.37 19.22
CA LEU A 83 1.34 -3.72 19.13
C LEU A 83 1.26 -2.44 18.29
N GLU A 84 0.61 -2.49 17.10
CA GLU A 84 0.41 -1.32 16.25
C GLU A 84 -0.40 -0.23 16.98
N GLY A 85 -1.51 -0.61 17.62
CA GLY A 85 -2.32 0.32 18.39
C GLY A 85 -1.54 1.03 19.49
N ILE A 86 -0.74 0.29 20.27
CA ILE A 86 0.12 0.85 21.32
C ILE A 86 1.18 1.77 20.72
N VAL A 87 1.85 1.36 19.64
CA VAL A 87 2.88 2.17 18.99
C VAL A 87 2.32 3.48 18.47
N LEU A 88 1.18 3.46 17.81
CA LEU A 88 0.53 4.69 17.32
C LEU A 88 0.14 5.62 18.46
N ILE A 89 -0.41 5.08 19.57
CA ILE A 89 -0.71 5.87 20.78
C ILE A 89 0.59 6.47 21.36
N LEU A 90 1.70 5.73 21.39
CA LEU A 90 2.97 6.24 21.87
C LEU A 90 3.51 7.38 21.01
N ILE A 91 3.34 7.35 19.67
CA ILE A 91 3.76 8.43 18.77
C ILE A 91 3.08 9.77 19.17
N PHE A 92 1.86 9.75 19.70
CA PHE A 92 1.19 10.95 20.20
C PHE A 92 2.00 11.68 21.27
N PHE A 93 2.74 10.96 22.14
CA PHE A 93 3.49 11.52 23.26
C PHE A 93 4.91 11.94 22.89
N PHE A 94 5.49 11.40 21.81
CA PHE A 94 6.88 11.63 21.47
C PHE A 94 7.03 12.52 20.23
N LYS A 95 8.02 13.44 20.29
CA LYS A 95 8.43 14.31 19.17
C LYS A 95 9.88 14.09 18.76
N ASN A 96 10.64 13.34 19.58
CA ASN A 96 12.05 13.08 19.29
C ASN A 96 12.19 12.22 18.03
N TYR A 97 13.01 12.65 17.09
CA TYR A 97 13.20 11.99 15.80
C TYR A 97 13.64 10.53 15.91
N TYR A 98 14.59 10.23 16.78
CA TYR A 98 15.11 8.87 16.95
C TYR A 98 14.07 7.95 17.60
N MET A 99 13.28 8.49 18.53
CA MET A 99 12.16 7.74 19.12
C MET A 99 11.08 7.47 18.09
N LEU A 100 10.76 8.43 17.22
CA LEU A 100 9.83 8.23 16.11
C LEU A 100 10.35 7.18 15.12
N LEU A 101 11.66 7.18 14.79
CA LEU A 101 12.28 6.13 13.97
C LEU A 101 12.10 4.74 14.60
N PHE A 102 12.37 4.62 15.91
CA PHE A 102 12.19 3.37 16.63
C PHE A 102 10.72 2.93 16.64
N LEU A 103 9.78 3.83 16.92
CA LEU A 103 8.36 3.52 16.92
C LEU A 103 7.87 3.11 15.51
N MET A 104 8.31 3.79 14.45
CA MET A 104 8.00 3.40 13.07
C MET A 104 8.58 2.03 12.70
N PHE A 105 9.75 1.70 13.21
CA PHE A 105 10.34 0.36 13.04
C PHE A 105 9.48 -0.72 13.71
N ILE A 106 9.03 -0.48 14.95
CA ILE A 106 8.14 -1.43 15.66
C ILE A 106 6.77 -1.53 14.98
N SER A 107 6.19 -0.39 14.51
CA SER A 107 4.96 -0.37 13.70
C SER A 107 5.08 -1.27 12.46
N ALA A 108 6.20 -1.19 11.73
CA ALA A 108 6.42 -2.04 10.57
C ALA A 108 6.54 -3.54 10.94
N ILE A 109 7.12 -3.89 12.09
CA ILE A 109 7.11 -5.26 12.61
C ILE A 109 5.67 -5.70 12.95
N ALA A 110 4.89 -4.85 13.61
CA ALA A 110 3.49 -5.10 13.93
C ALA A 110 2.67 -5.38 12.66
N TYR A 111 2.90 -4.60 11.61
CA TYR A 111 2.29 -4.84 10.30
C TYR A 111 2.67 -6.20 9.72
N THR A 112 3.95 -6.62 9.79
CA THR A 112 4.37 -7.93 9.24
C THR A 112 3.76 -9.11 9.99
N LEU A 113 3.43 -8.98 11.28
CA LEU A 113 2.71 -10.00 12.05
C LEU A 113 1.28 -10.20 11.52
N THR A 114 0.67 -9.16 10.95
CA THR A 114 -0.70 -9.21 10.41
C THR A 114 -0.73 -9.54 8.93
N SER A 115 0.25 -9.07 8.16
CA SER A 115 0.34 -9.27 6.72
C SER A 115 0.38 -10.76 6.37
N GLY A 116 -0.51 -11.18 5.46
CA GLY A 116 -0.64 -12.60 5.08
C GLY A 116 -1.27 -13.50 6.14
N SER A 117 -1.00 -13.28 7.43
CA SER A 117 -1.56 -14.08 8.52
C SER A 117 -3.06 -13.89 8.66
N PHE A 118 -3.56 -12.66 8.50
CA PHE A 118 -4.98 -12.34 8.58
C PHE A 118 -5.79 -13.05 7.48
N GLU A 119 -5.41 -12.88 6.21
CA GLU A 119 -6.07 -13.53 5.08
C GLU A 119 -6.04 -15.05 5.21
N ALA A 120 -4.89 -15.59 5.61
CA ALA A 120 -4.71 -17.00 5.78
C ALA A 120 -5.56 -17.55 6.94
N TRP A 121 -5.73 -16.81 8.06
CA TRP A 121 -6.63 -17.18 9.14
C TRP A 121 -8.07 -17.32 8.65
N VAL A 122 -8.57 -16.36 7.91
CA VAL A 122 -9.93 -16.41 7.34
C VAL A 122 -10.08 -17.62 6.41
N VAL A 123 -9.11 -17.85 5.52
CA VAL A 123 -9.16 -18.98 4.57
C VAL A 123 -9.19 -20.32 5.32
N ASP A 124 -8.35 -20.49 6.34
CA ASP A 124 -8.30 -21.71 7.13
C ASP A 124 -9.57 -21.93 7.94
N LEU A 125 -10.15 -20.87 8.51
CA LEU A 125 -11.43 -20.91 9.20
C LEU A 125 -12.54 -21.39 8.25
N VAL A 126 -12.69 -20.76 7.10
CA VAL A 126 -13.72 -21.10 6.11
C VAL A 126 -13.57 -22.54 5.59
N LYS A 127 -12.33 -22.99 5.33
CA LYS A 127 -12.02 -24.38 4.96
C LYS A 127 -12.38 -25.35 6.07
N SER A 128 -12.09 -25.03 7.33
CA SER A 128 -12.41 -25.86 8.48
C SER A 128 -13.92 -26.09 8.67
N LYS A 129 -14.73 -25.11 8.23
CA LYS A 129 -16.21 -25.18 8.22
C LYS A 129 -16.75 -25.83 6.94
N LYS A 130 -15.88 -26.30 6.01
CA LYS A 130 -16.25 -26.89 4.71
C LYS A 130 -17.11 -25.95 3.83
N ARG A 131 -16.86 -24.63 3.90
CA ARG A 131 -17.63 -23.58 3.19
C ARG A 131 -16.75 -22.81 2.18
N ASN A 132 -15.99 -23.53 1.36
CA ASN A 132 -15.03 -22.94 0.40
C ASN A 132 -15.66 -21.89 -0.56
N ASN A 133 -16.97 -22.01 -0.83
CA ASN A 133 -17.73 -21.04 -1.62
C ASN A 133 -17.72 -19.62 -1.02
N LEU A 134 -17.56 -19.49 0.31
CA LEU A 134 -17.53 -18.18 0.98
C LEU A 134 -16.21 -17.45 0.81
N ILE A 135 -15.12 -18.11 0.43
CA ILE A 135 -13.81 -17.49 0.30
C ILE A 135 -13.85 -16.31 -0.69
N LYS A 136 -14.37 -16.57 -1.91
CA LYS A 136 -14.48 -15.52 -2.94
C LYS A 136 -15.41 -14.39 -2.51
N SER A 137 -16.54 -14.74 -1.89
CA SER A 137 -17.51 -13.78 -1.37
C SER A 137 -16.91 -12.89 -0.28
N TYR A 138 -16.18 -13.51 0.67
CA TYR A 138 -15.50 -12.80 1.74
C TYR A 138 -14.56 -11.74 1.21
N PHE A 139 -13.59 -12.12 0.36
CA PHE A 139 -12.59 -11.17 -0.14
C PHE A 139 -13.21 -10.01 -0.95
N GLY A 140 -14.28 -10.28 -1.70
CA GLY A 140 -15.01 -9.24 -2.41
C GLY A 140 -15.68 -8.23 -1.47
N LYS A 141 -16.37 -8.71 -0.44
CA LYS A 141 -17.08 -7.87 0.54
C LYS A 141 -16.12 -7.14 1.48
N SER A 142 -15.10 -7.85 1.99
CA SER A 142 -14.03 -7.28 2.82
C SER A 142 -13.35 -6.12 2.08
N ARG A 143 -12.96 -6.30 0.82
CA ARG A 143 -12.37 -5.23 0.02
C ARG A 143 -13.29 -4.02 -0.15
N SER A 144 -14.60 -4.24 -0.30
CA SER A 144 -15.57 -3.16 -0.37
C SER A 144 -15.70 -2.41 0.97
N LEU A 145 -15.71 -3.13 2.09
CA LEU A 145 -15.76 -2.53 3.43
C LEU A 145 -14.48 -1.74 3.74
N LEU A 146 -13.32 -2.27 3.39
CA LEU A 146 -12.03 -1.55 3.50
C LEU A 146 -12.05 -0.23 2.72
N ASN A 147 -12.49 -0.26 1.46
CA ASN A 147 -12.56 0.94 0.64
C ASN A 147 -13.55 1.97 1.18
N LEU A 148 -14.73 1.52 1.66
CA LEU A 148 -15.69 2.40 2.34
C LEU A 148 -15.07 3.01 3.60
N GLY A 149 -14.43 2.21 4.44
CA GLY A 149 -13.73 2.70 5.63
C GLY A 149 -12.69 3.76 5.28
N LEU A 150 -11.86 3.55 4.24
CA LEU A 150 -10.84 4.52 3.79
C LEU A 150 -11.46 5.82 3.27
N ILE A 151 -12.59 5.77 2.55
CA ILE A 151 -13.30 6.98 2.11
C ILE A 151 -13.80 7.76 3.33
N PHE A 152 -14.44 7.09 4.27
CA PHE A 152 -14.95 7.74 5.48
C PHE A 152 -13.83 8.17 6.43
N SER A 153 -12.66 7.50 6.42
CA SER A 153 -11.50 7.91 7.23
C SER A 153 -11.01 9.31 6.87
N GLY A 154 -11.02 9.67 5.59
CA GLY A 154 -10.67 11.02 5.16
C GLY A 154 -11.66 12.07 5.68
N LEU A 155 -12.98 11.81 5.61
CA LEU A 155 -14.01 12.71 6.15
C LEU A 155 -13.92 12.84 7.67
N LEU A 156 -13.77 11.71 8.37
CA LEU A 156 -13.58 11.68 9.83
C LEU A 156 -12.30 12.44 10.23
N GLY A 157 -11.21 12.19 9.51
CA GLY A 157 -9.94 12.89 9.73
C GLY A 157 -10.06 14.38 9.47
N ALA A 158 -10.74 14.81 8.40
CA ALA A 158 -10.99 16.23 8.12
C ALA A 158 -11.74 16.89 9.29
N PHE A 159 -12.81 16.27 9.78
CA PHE A 159 -13.57 16.75 10.92
C PHE A 159 -12.71 16.85 12.19
N LEU A 160 -11.99 15.78 12.53
CA LEU A 160 -11.17 15.76 13.75
C LEU A 160 -10.04 16.79 13.71
N ILE A 161 -9.38 16.97 12.56
CA ILE A 161 -8.29 17.95 12.41
C ILE A 161 -8.83 19.40 12.34
N ALA A 162 -10.08 19.61 11.96
CA ALA A 162 -10.70 20.93 12.02
C ALA A 162 -11.04 21.35 13.47
N VAL A 163 -11.33 20.38 14.37
CA VAL A 163 -11.74 20.62 15.76
C VAL A 163 -10.57 20.51 16.73
N PHE A 164 -9.67 19.54 16.48
CA PHE A 164 -8.52 19.23 17.32
C PHE A 164 -7.21 19.51 16.57
N ASP A 165 -6.07 19.28 17.24
CA ASP A 165 -4.78 19.37 16.59
C ASP A 165 -4.43 18.09 15.78
N LEU A 166 -3.35 18.17 14.96
CA LEU A 166 -2.88 17.06 14.12
C LEU A 166 -2.51 15.80 14.92
N ARG A 167 -2.16 15.91 16.19
CA ARG A 167 -1.74 14.76 17.01
C ARG A 167 -2.88 13.77 17.26
N ILE A 168 -4.13 14.25 17.24
CA ILE A 168 -5.29 13.40 17.52
C ILE A 168 -5.37 12.18 16.60
N MET A 169 -4.83 12.29 15.38
CA MET A 169 -4.83 11.19 14.43
C MET A 169 -4.12 9.93 14.94
N TRP A 170 -3.07 10.10 15.78
CA TRP A 170 -2.32 8.99 16.34
C TRP A 170 -3.12 8.23 17.40
N LEU A 171 -3.84 8.96 18.27
CA LEU A 171 -4.72 8.36 19.27
C LEU A 171 -5.90 7.64 18.62
N VAL A 172 -6.54 8.28 17.66
CA VAL A 172 -7.70 7.72 16.94
C VAL A 172 -7.29 6.50 16.11
N GLY A 173 -6.20 6.62 15.35
CA GLY A 173 -5.66 5.50 14.58
C GLY A 173 -5.25 4.33 15.47
N GLY A 174 -4.51 4.59 16.55
CA GLY A 174 -4.13 3.57 17.53
C GLY A 174 -5.33 2.94 18.23
N GLY A 175 -6.32 3.74 18.61
CA GLY A 175 -7.60 3.26 19.14
C GLY A 175 -8.34 2.35 18.17
N GLY A 176 -8.33 2.66 16.87
CA GLY A 176 -8.91 1.83 15.82
C GLY A 176 -8.27 0.44 15.75
N PHE A 177 -6.93 0.35 15.84
CA PHE A 177 -6.23 -0.94 15.87
C PHE A 177 -6.52 -1.73 17.14
N VAL A 178 -6.55 -1.08 18.31
CA VAL A 178 -6.92 -1.73 19.57
C VAL A 178 -8.35 -2.26 19.53
N LEU A 179 -9.32 -1.46 19.07
CA LEU A 179 -10.71 -1.89 18.90
C LEU A 179 -10.84 -3.04 17.90
N GLY A 180 -10.15 -2.95 16.76
CA GLY A 180 -10.10 -4.02 15.77
C GLY A 180 -9.54 -5.32 16.34
N GLY A 181 -8.48 -5.23 17.16
CA GLY A 181 -7.91 -6.37 17.90
C GLY A 181 -8.91 -6.99 18.88
N PHE A 182 -9.63 -6.16 19.66
CA PHE A 182 -10.69 -6.65 20.56
C PHE A 182 -11.81 -7.38 19.81
N LEU A 183 -12.23 -6.88 18.64
CA LEU A 183 -13.23 -7.57 17.82
C LEU A 183 -12.74 -8.94 17.34
N LEU A 184 -11.47 -9.03 16.97
CA LEU A 184 -10.87 -10.29 16.51
C LEU A 184 -10.67 -11.32 17.63
N LEU A 185 -10.75 -10.96 18.91
CA LEU A 185 -10.78 -11.95 19.99
C LEU A 185 -11.95 -12.91 19.85
N PHE A 186 -13.07 -12.46 19.27
CA PHE A 186 -14.25 -13.29 18.97
C PHE A 186 -14.08 -14.17 17.73
N GLY A 187 -13.01 -13.98 16.93
CA GLY A 187 -12.71 -14.82 15.78
C GLY A 187 -12.31 -16.22 16.22
N GLU A 188 -12.93 -17.23 15.60
CA GLU A 188 -12.59 -18.64 15.85
C GLU A 188 -11.29 -19.01 15.12
N GLU A 189 -10.44 -19.83 15.74
CA GLU A 189 -9.29 -20.47 15.10
C GLU A 189 -9.26 -21.97 15.41
N LYS A 190 -9.11 -22.79 14.36
CA LYS A 190 -8.75 -24.20 14.52
C LYS A 190 -7.25 -24.34 14.25
N TYR A 191 -6.46 -24.02 15.27
CA TYR A 191 -5.01 -24.16 15.17
C TYR A 191 -4.60 -25.61 15.28
N GLN A 192 -3.88 -26.12 14.26
CA GLN A 192 -3.15 -27.37 14.31
C GLN A 192 -1.66 -27.04 14.34
N LYS A 193 -1.00 -27.35 15.45
CA LYS A 193 0.44 -27.14 15.60
C LYS A 193 1.17 -27.90 14.50
N ARG A 194 1.84 -27.16 13.62
CA ARG A 194 2.70 -27.75 12.60
C ARG A 194 4.10 -27.86 13.14
N GLU A 195 4.71 -29.05 13.06
CA GLU A 195 6.14 -29.22 13.32
C GLU A 195 6.92 -28.55 12.17
N ILE A 196 7.41 -27.31 12.40
CA ILE A 196 8.20 -26.60 11.43
C ILE A 196 9.67 -26.80 11.74
N LYS A 197 10.40 -27.48 10.84
CA LYS A 197 11.85 -27.44 10.82
C LYS A 197 12.30 -26.10 10.22
N ILE A 198 12.49 -25.08 11.05
CA ILE A 198 12.73 -23.68 10.66
C ILE A 198 13.90 -23.51 9.66
N LYS A 199 14.94 -24.35 9.73
CA LYS A 199 16.11 -24.25 8.83
C LYS A 199 15.83 -24.65 7.37
N ALA A 200 14.94 -25.59 7.12
CA ALA A 200 14.64 -26.08 5.78
C ALA A 200 13.79 -25.07 4.94
N PRO A 201 12.75 -24.41 5.50
CA PRO A 201 11.99 -23.39 4.79
C PRO A 201 12.81 -22.18 4.34
N ILE A 202 13.71 -21.67 5.18
CA ILE A 202 14.52 -20.47 4.85
C ILE A 202 15.49 -20.77 3.70
N LYS A 203 16.17 -21.92 3.72
CA LYS A 203 17.07 -22.31 2.62
C LYS A 203 16.28 -22.51 1.31
N ASN A 204 15.14 -23.17 1.39
CA ASN A 204 14.28 -23.42 0.23
C ASN A 204 13.71 -22.11 -0.33
N LEU A 205 13.30 -21.16 0.52
CA LEU A 205 12.85 -19.83 0.12
C LEU A 205 13.97 -19.03 -0.57
N TYR A 206 15.19 -19.05 -0.01
CA TYR A 206 16.33 -18.40 -0.63
C TYR A 206 16.63 -18.98 -2.02
N GLU A 207 16.71 -20.29 -2.14
CA GLU A 207 16.92 -20.99 -3.42
C GLU A 207 15.79 -20.69 -4.42
N GLN A 208 14.54 -20.68 -3.97
CA GLN A 208 13.39 -20.37 -4.80
C GLN A 208 13.38 -18.90 -5.25
N THR A 209 13.70 -17.96 -4.37
CA THR A 209 13.84 -16.54 -4.68
C THR A 209 14.97 -16.32 -5.68
N LYS A 210 16.14 -16.91 -5.46
CA LYS A 210 17.29 -16.86 -6.38
C LYS A 210 16.93 -17.38 -7.76
N LYS A 211 16.27 -18.56 -7.83
CA LYS A 211 15.80 -19.14 -9.10
C LYS A 211 14.77 -18.22 -9.82
N SER A 212 13.92 -17.53 -9.06
CA SER A 212 12.90 -16.64 -9.63
C SER A 212 13.47 -15.31 -10.08
N ILE A 213 14.46 -14.77 -9.39
CA ILE A 213 15.23 -13.60 -9.85
C ILE A 213 15.95 -13.95 -11.16
N LEU A 214 16.63 -15.10 -11.21
CA LEU A 214 17.32 -15.56 -12.41
C LEU A 214 16.34 -15.82 -13.57
N TYR A 215 15.17 -16.37 -13.28
CA TYR A 215 14.11 -16.55 -14.28
C TYR A 215 13.61 -15.21 -14.82
N GLY A 216 13.33 -14.24 -13.93
CA GLY A 216 12.92 -12.88 -14.34
C GLY A 216 13.99 -12.17 -15.18
N TYR A 217 15.27 -12.31 -14.79
CA TYR A 217 16.40 -11.72 -15.50
C TYR A 217 16.60 -12.34 -16.90
N ARG A 218 16.45 -13.66 -17.01
CA ARG A 218 16.62 -14.39 -18.29
C ARG A 218 15.42 -14.26 -19.22
N HIS A 219 14.24 -13.92 -18.71
CA HIS A 219 13.05 -13.75 -19.53
C HIS A 219 12.96 -12.29 -20.01
N HIS A 220 13.18 -12.06 -21.30
CA HIS A 220 13.26 -10.73 -21.90
C HIS A 220 12.15 -9.78 -21.42
N VAL A 221 10.87 -10.18 -21.52
CA VAL A 221 9.74 -9.34 -21.13
C VAL A 221 9.71 -9.07 -19.63
N LEU A 222 9.95 -10.10 -18.80
CA LEU A 222 9.93 -9.95 -17.35
C LEU A 222 11.05 -9.04 -16.85
N PHE A 223 12.23 -9.08 -17.48
CA PHE A 223 13.32 -8.18 -17.15
C PHE A 223 12.90 -6.70 -17.31
N PHE A 224 12.28 -6.34 -18.44
CA PHE A 224 11.77 -4.97 -18.64
C PHE A 224 10.68 -4.61 -17.64
N LEU A 225 9.72 -5.51 -17.37
CA LEU A 225 8.64 -5.25 -16.42
C LEU A 225 9.13 -5.12 -14.97
N LEU A 226 10.15 -5.87 -14.58
CA LEU A 226 10.79 -5.74 -13.27
C LEU A 226 11.58 -4.43 -13.16
N SER A 227 12.26 -4.02 -14.24
CA SER A 227 12.93 -2.71 -14.31
C SER A 227 11.93 -1.55 -14.20
N VAL A 228 10.80 -1.65 -14.88
CA VAL A 228 9.67 -0.70 -14.72
C VAL A 228 9.21 -0.68 -13.27
N SER A 229 9.06 -1.84 -12.61
CA SER A 229 8.61 -1.89 -11.21
C SER A 229 9.57 -1.18 -10.25
N LEU A 230 10.88 -1.23 -10.49
CA LEU A 230 11.85 -0.47 -9.70
C LEU A 230 11.66 1.04 -9.88
N ILE A 231 11.56 1.48 -11.14
CA ILE A 231 11.35 2.90 -11.46
C ILE A 231 10.03 3.39 -10.86
N MET A 232 8.95 2.61 -10.99
CA MET A 232 7.63 2.97 -10.43
C MET A 232 7.64 3.06 -8.90
N GLY A 233 8.49 2.28 -8.20
CA GLY A 233 8.70 2.44 -6.75
C GLY A 233 9.33 3.79 -6.41
N ILE A 234 10.28 4.28 -7.21
CA ILE A 234 10.88 5.60 -7.06
C ILE A 234 9.86 6.69 -7.40
N VAL A 235 9.17 6.57 -8.52
CA VAL A 235 8.15 7.52 -8.98
C VAL A 235 7.06 7.70 -7.93
N GLY A 236 6.48 6.60 -7.43
CA GLY A 236 5.46 6.65 -6.38
C GLY A 236 5.96 7.33 -5.09
N SER A 237 7.26 7.24 -4.80
CA SER A 237 7.86 7.96 -3.69
C SER A 237 7.96 9.46 -3.97
N LEU A 238 8.42 9.86 -5.15
CA LEU A 238 8.53 11.26 -5.57
C LEU A 238 7.16 11.96 -5.65
N GLU A 239 6.11 11.22 -6.00
CA GLU A 239 4.72 11.71 -6.05
C GLU A 239 3.96 11.53 -4.72
N SER A 240 4.63 11.12 -3.66
CA SER A 240 4.00 10.92 -2.35
C SER A 240 3.60 12.22 -1.67
N LEU A 241 2.92 12.10 -0.54
CA LEU A 241 2.56 13.23 0.31
C LEU A 241 3.77 14.03 0.82
N ILE A 242 5.00 13.47 0.80
CA ILE A 242 6.22 14.20 1.13
C ILE A 242 6.41 15.40 0.19
N SER A 243 6.08 15.24 -1.10
CA SER A 243 6.16 16.32 -2.10
C SER A 243 4.88 17.16 -2.13
N TRP A 244 3.72 16.50 -2.12
CA TRP A 244 2.43 17.19 -2.25
C TRP A 244 2.07 18.05 -1.05
N THR A 245 2.39 17.61 0.17
CA THR A 245 2.00 18.34 1.39
C THR A 245 2.61 19.75 1.43
N PRO A 246 3.93 19.94 1.36
CA PRO A 246 4.51 21.28 1.38
C PRO A 246 4.10 22.10 0.15
N PHE A 247 3.89 21.47 -1.00
CA PHE A 247 3.47 22.16 -2.21
C PHE A 247 2.03 22.71 -2.10
N LEU A 248 1.07 21.94 -1.60
CA LEU A 248 -0.27 22.43 -1.32
C LEU A 248 -0.29 23.49 -0.20
N LYS A 249 0.55 23.33 0.82
CA LYS A 249 0.68 24.30 1.91
C LYS A 249 1.19 25.66 1.41
N SER A 250 1.99 25.72 0.34
CA SER A 250 2.40 27.00 -0.28
C SER A 250 1.25 27.79 -0.89
N PHE A 251 0.09 27.15 -1.12
CA PHE A 251 -1.17 27.78 -1.53
C PHE A 251 -2.15 27.99 -0.37
N ASN A 252 -1.68 27.95 0.88
CA ASN A 252 -2.49 28.04 2.10
C ASN A 252 -3.61 26.97 2.18
N PHE A 253 -3.39 25.80 1.58
CA PHE A 253 -4.37 24.71 1.65
C PHE A 253 -4.58 24.31 3.11
N PRO A 254 -5.85 24.26 3.59
CA PRO A 254 -6.13 24.01 5.00
C PRO A 254 -5.78 22.57 5.39
N ASN A 255 -5.36 22.36 6.64
CA ASN A 255 -4.96 21.02 7.11
C ASN A 255 -6.09 19.99 6.96
N TYR A 256 -7.31 20.33 7.32
CA TYR A 256 -8.47 19.44 7.17
C TYR A 256 -8.77 19.09 5.69
N GLY A 257 -8.39 19.95 4.75
CA GLY A 257 -8.57 19.75 3.32
C GLY A 257 -7.89 18.48 2.79
N PHE A 258 -6.78 18.05 3.41
CA PHE A 258 -6.11 16.80 3.06
C PHE A 258 -6.99 15.56 3.31
N GLY A 259 -7.86 15.60 4.32
CA GLY A 259 -8.83 14.54 4.56
C GLY A 259 -9.89 14.46 3.46
N TYR A 260 -10.45 15.59 3.02
CA TYR A 260 -11.39 15.62 1.87
C TYR A 260 -10.73 15.13 0.58
N LEU A 261 -9.48 15.56 0.33
CA LEU A 261 -8.71 15.10 -0.82
C LEU A 261 -8.50 13.58 -0.77
N TRP A 262 -8.17 13.05 0.41
CA TRP A 262 -8.00 11.61 0.63
C TRP A 262 -9.29 10.82 0.33
N SER A 263 -10.43 11.31 0.80
CA SER A 263 -11.73 10.69 0.51
C SER A 263 -12.05 10.71 -1.00
N ALA A 264 -11.77 11.81 -1.68
CA ALA A 264 -11.96 11.91 -3.12
C ALA A 264 -11.05 10.93 -3.90
N ILE A 265 -9.79 10.81 -3.49
CA ILE A 265 -8.85 9.80 -4.02
C ILE A 265 -9.40 8.38 -3.76
N GLY A 266 -9.91 8.11 -2.56
CA GLY A 266 -10.52 6.81 -2.23
C GLY A 266 -11.70 6.45 -3.13
N VAL A 267 -12.55 7.40 -3.51
CA VAL A 267 -13.62 7.19 -4.48
C VAL A 267 -13.06 6.84 -5.87
N LEU A 268 -12.02 7.54 -6.33
CA LEU A 268 -11.36 7.25 -7.60
C LEU A 268 -10.70 5.87 -7.59
N GLY A 269 -10.13 5.43 -6.45
CA GLY A 269 -9.57 4.09 -6.25
C GLY A 269 -10.59 2.95 -6.40
N VAL A 270 -11.89 3.25 -6.29
CA VAL A 270 -12.97 2.29 -6.61
C VAL A 270 -13.34 2.38 -8.10
N ILE A 271 -13.50 3.59 -8.63
CA ILE A 271 -14.04 3.82 -9.98
C ILE A 271 -13.02 3.48 -11.07
N ALA A 272 -11.76 3.91 -10.93
CA ALA A 272 -10.74 3.77 -11.95
C ALA A 272 -10.44 2.30 -12.32
N PRO A 273 -10.26 1.34 -11.36
CA PRO A 273 -10.08 -0.07 -11.69
C PRO A 273 -11.29 -0.70 -12.38
N LEU A 274 -12.52 -0.26 -12.05
CA LEU A 274 -13.74 -0.75 -12.71
C LEU A 274 -13.78 -0.32 -14.18
N ILE A 275 -13.41 0.92 -14.48
CA ILE A 275 -13.34 1.42 -15.85
C ILE A 275 -12.24 0.69 -16.61
N SER A 276 -11.03 0.60 -16.04
CA SER A 276 -9.88 -0.03 -16.69
C SER A 276 -10.15 -1.50 -17.04
N SER A 277 -10.80 -2.24 -16.13
CA SER A 277 -11.13 -3.67 -16.36
C SER A 277 -12.07 -3.88 -17.54
N ARG A 278 -12.92 -2.90 -17.88
CA ARG A 278 -13.80 -2.95 -19.05
C ARG A 278 -13.09 -2.61 -20.36
N LEU A 279 -12.02 -1.81 -20.29
CA LEU A 279 -11.25 -1.36 -21.46
C LEU A 279 -10.14 -2.33 -21.86
N ILE A 280 -9.74 -3.23 -20.97
CA ILE A 280 -8.75 -4.26 -21.25
C ILE A 280 -9.39 -5.33 -22.17
N LYS A 281 -9.14 -5.21 -23.47
CA LYS A 281 -9.62 -6.14 -24.50
C LYS A 281 -8.47 -6.50 -25.46
N ASN A 282 -8.50 -7.71 -25.99
CA ASN A 282 -7.68 -8.12 -27.14
C ASN A 282 -6.16 -7.87 -27.00
N LYS A 283 -5.57 -8.06 -25.81
CA LYS A 283 -4.12 -7.94 -25.59
C LYS A 283 -3.54 -6.56 -25.91
N ASN A 284 -4.29 -5.50 -25.60
CA ASN A 284 -3.87 -4.11 -25.82
C ASN A 284 -3.18 -3.46 -24.59
N GLU A 285 -2.88 -4.25 -23.53
CA GLU A 285 -2.39 -3.74 -22.24
C GLU A 285 -1.09 -2.92 -22.40
N ARG A 286 -0.14 -3.37 -23.25
CA ARG A 286 1.10 -2.63 -23.48
C ARG A 286 0.87 -1.22 -24.00
N ASN A 287 -0.03 -1.08 -24.99
CA ASN A 287 -0.33 0.23 -25.55
C ASN A 287 -1.04 1.14 -24.54
N ILE A 288 -1.93 0.58 -23.73
CA ILE A 288 -2.58 1.32 -22.64
C ILE A 288 -1.52 1.81 -21.66
N LEU A 289 -0.56 0.96 -21.23
CA LEU A 289 0.52 1.34 -20.31
C LEU A 289 1.41 2.45 -20.89
N ILE A 290 1.71 2.42 -22.19
CA ILE A 290 2.46 3.48 -22.86
C ILE A 290 1.67 4.80 -22.83
N VAL A 291 0.37 4.75 -23.14
CA VAL A 291 -0.49 5.95 -23.09
C VAL A 291 -0.58 6.51 -21.67
N LEU A 292 -0.74 5.65 -20.66
CA LEU A 292 -0.78 6.08 -19.26
C LEU A 292 0.54 6.73 -18.84
N ALA A 293 1.68 6.13 -19.18
CA ALA A 293 2.99 6.72 -18.89
C ALA A 293 3.18 8.08 -19.61
N PHE A 294 2.67 8.24 -20.81
CA PHE A 294 2.69 9.51 -21.53
C PHE A 294 1.77 10.54 -20.88
N LEU A 295 0.57 10.16 -20.42
CA LEU A 295 -0.33 11.03 -19.68
C LEU A 295 0.28 11.47 -18.34
N THR A 296 0.99 10.57 -17.65
CA THR A 296 1.73 10.92 -16.41
C THR A 296 2.89 11.90 -16.69
N LEU A 297 3.53 11.79 -17.85
CA LEU A 297 4.54 12.78 -18.27
C LEU A 297 3.89 14.16 -18.47
N ILE A 298 2.76 14.24 -19.20
CA ILE A 298 2.02 15.49 -19.40
C ILE A 298 1.53 16.09 -18.08
N TYR A 299 1.02 15.24 -17.18
CA TYR A 299 0.63 15.61 -15.83
C TYR A 299 1.73 16.38 -15.09
N GLY A 300 2.99 15.92 -15.16
CA GLY A 300 4.10 16.63 -14.55
C GLY A 300 4.35 18.03 -15.11
N PHE A 301 4.18 18.22 -16.42
CA PHE A 301 4.25 19.56 -17.02
C PHE A 301 3.11 20.46 -16.54
N ILE A 302 1.90 19.94 -16.38
CA ILE A 302 0.78 20.70 -15.83
C ILE A 302 1.09 21.11 -14.38
N VAL A 303 1.67 20.22 -13.56
CA VAL A 303 2.10 20.53 -12.19
C VAL A 303 3.15 21.64 -12.19
N LEU A 304 4.13 21.58 -13.09
CA LEU A 304 5.24 22.53 -13.17
C LEU A 304 4.73 23.97 -13.41
N PHE A 305 3.79 24.14 -14.32
CA PHE A 305 3.27 25.46 -14.71
C PHE A 305 2.02 25.89 -13.94
N SER A 306 1.47 25.02 -13.07
CA SER A 306 0.25 25.35 -12.33
C SER A 306 0.50 26.30 -11.17
N ASN A 307 -0.26 27.44 -11.15
CA ASN A 307 -0.21 28.45 -10.11
C ASN A 307 -1.58 28.63 -9.41
N HIS A 308 -2.54 27.77 -9.69
CA HIS A 308 -3.87 27.82 -9.12
C HIS A 308 -4.20 26.57 -8.29
N LEU A 309 -4.63 26.77 -7.05
CA LEU A 309 -4.94 25.66 -6.12
C LEU A 309 -5.97 24.68 -6.70
N TYR A 310 -7.07 25.16 -7.24
CA TYR A 310 -8.13 24.29 -7.78
C TYR A 310 -7.64 23.43 -8.97
N LEU A 311 -6.78 23.99 -9.82
CA LEU A 311 -6.15 23.22 -10.89
C LEU A 311 -5.26 22.11 -10.31
N LEU A 312 -4.46 22.44 -9.29
CA LEU A 312 -3.61 21.44 -8.61
C LEU A 312 -4.42 20.32 -7.97
N LEU A 313 -5.54 20.65 -7.32
CA LEU A 313 -6.43 19.62 -6.75
C LEU A 313 -7.00 18.72 -7.85
N GLY A 314 -7.43 19.28 -8.98
CA GLY A 314 -7.85 18.49 -10.14
C GLY A 314 -6.75 17.61 -10.71
N VAL A 315 -5.53 18.13 -10.77
CA VAL A 315 -4.34 17.40 -11.25
C VAL A 315 -3.98 16.24 -10.31
N ILE A 316 -4.02 16.43 -8.98
CA ILE A 316 -3.82 15.34 -8.01
C ILE A 316 -4.85 14.23 -8.20
N LEU A 317 -6.13 14.59 -8.33
CA LEU A 317 -7.20 13.63 -8.55
C LEU A 317 -7.01 12.88 -9.87
N PHE A 318 -6.61 13.60 -10.93
CA PHE A 318 -6.31 12.98 -12.23
C PHE A 318 -5.11 12.01 -12.14
N GLY A 319 -4.02 12.39 -11.48
CA GLY A 319 -2.86 11.52 -11.25
C GLY A 319 -3.24 10.27 -10.45
N SER A 320 -4.03 10.41 -9.39
CA SER A 320 -4.55 9.29 -8.60
C SER A 320 -5.44 8.37 -9.45
N PHE A 321 -6.29 8.94 -10.31
CA PHE A 321 -7.09 8.16 -11.25
C PHE A 321 -6.22 7.37 -12.22
N LEU A 322 -5.18 7.97 -12.81
CA LEU A 322 -4.25 7.27 -13.71
C LEU A 322 -3.55 6.11 -13.02
N PHE A 323 -3.08 6.34 -11.78
CA PHE A 323 -2.40 5.31 -10.98
C PHE A 323 -3.32 4.11 -10.71
N ASP A 324 -4.53 4.36 -10.21
CA ASP A 324 -5.48 3.28 -9.89
C ASP A 324 -6.00 2.57 -11.16
N PHE A 325 -6.10 3.29 -12.27
CA PHE A 325 -6.45 2.74 -13.57
C PHE A 325 -5.36 1.81 -14.10
N GLU A 326 -4.08 2.15 -13.89
CA GLU A 326 -2.93 1.35 -14.33
C GLU A 326 -2.86 -0.02 -13.67
N VAL A 327 -3.24 -0.13 -12.38
CA VAL A 327 -3.05 -1.34 -11.55
C VAL A 327 -3.60 -2.62 -12.21
N PRO A 328 -4.87 -2.71 -12.65
CA PRO A 328 -5.38 -3.92 -13.31
C PRO A 328 -4.73 -4.19 -14.67
N VAL A 329 -4.44 -3.14 -15.44
CA VAL A 329 -3.80 -3.24 -16.78
C VAL A 329 -2.42 -3.87 -16.61
N TRP A 330 -1.62 -3.29 -15.72
CA TRP A 330 -0.27 -3.75 -15.42
C TRP A 330 -0.27 -5.19 -14.90
N ARG A 331 -1.17 -5.51 -13.96
CA ARG A 331 -1.30 -6.84 -13.36
C ARG A 331 -1.62 -7.90 -14.42
N ASN A 332 -2.57 -7.63 -15.30
CA ASN A 332 -2.92 -8.52 -16.39
C ASN A 332 -1.74 -8.75 -17.33
N TYR A 333 -1.09 -7.65 -17.74
CA TYR A 333 0.06 -7.72 -18.63
C TYR A 333 1.21 -8.55 -18.04
N PHE A 334 1.56 -8.28 -16.76
CA PHE A 334 2.62 -9.01 -16.06
C PHE A 334 2.34 -10.51 -15.95
N HIS A 335 1.13 -10.88 -15.54
CA HIS A 335 0.77 -12.29 -15.36
C HIS A 335 0.65 -13.10 -16.65
N ARG A 336 0.52 -12.45 -17.79
CA ARG A 336 0.49 -13.09 -19.12
C ARG A 336 1.79 -13.84 -19.43
N PHE A 337 2.91 -13.36 -18.93
CA PHE A 337 4.25 -13.91 -19.22
C PHE A 337 4.77 -14.87 -18.15
N ILE A 338 3.94 -15.21 -17.15
CA ILE A 338 4.37 -16.04 -16.02
C ILE A 338 3.53 -17.32 -16.01
N SER A 339 4.22 -18.47 -16.03
CA SER A 339 3.56 -19.77 -15.87
C SER A 339 2.89 -19.88 -14.49
N SER A 340 1.76 -20.61 -14.39
CA SER A 340 0.93 -20.69 -13.20
C SER A 340 1.70 -21.12 -11.94
N ASN A 341 2.65 -22.05 -12.10
CA ASN A 341 3.48 -22.57 -11.01
C ASN A 341 4.54 -21.58 -10.48
N LYS A 342 4.85 -20.51 -11.22
CA LYS A 342 5.84 -19.49 -10.82
C LYS A 342 5.21 -18.14 -10.45
N ARG A 343 3.89 -17.98 -10.64
CA ARG A 343 3.20 -16.69 -10.41
C ARG A 343 3.42 -16.11 -9.03
N ALA A 344 3.25 -16.92 -7.99
CA ALA A 344 3.42 -16.44 -6.62
C ALA A 344 4.84 -15.91 -6.38
N THR A 345 5.86 -16.70 -6.75
CA THR A 345 7.26 -16.35 -6.48
C THR A 345 7.74 -15.15 -7.32
N VAL A 346 7.36 -15.08 -8.60
CA VAL A 346 7.73 -13.95 -9.47
C VAL A 346 7.00 -12.66 -9.03
N SER A 347 5.74 -12.77 -8.56
CA SER A 347 5.02 -11.63 -7.99
C SER A 347 5.66 -11.13 -6.70
N SER A 348 6.16 -12.03 -5.84
CA SER A 348 6.92 -11.67 -4.64
C SER A 348 8.22 -10.93 -5.02
N VAL A 349 9.00 -11.44 -5.99
CA VAL A 349 10.21 -10.76 -6.49
C VAL A 349 9.89 -9.36 -7.01
N ARG A 350 8.79 -9.20 -7.77
CA ARG A 350 8.35 -7.89 -8.22
C ARG A 350 8.05 -6.94 -7.06
N SER A 351 7.30 -7.41 -6.04
CA SER A 351 7.00 -6.59 -4.87
C SER A 351 8.26 -6.17 -4.12
N MET A 352 9.24 -7.06 -3.97
CA MET A 352 10.55 -6.74 -3.39
C MET A 352 11.29 -5.65 -4.19
N ILE A 353 11.30 -5.75 -5.53
CA ILE A 353 11.95 -4.77 -6.41
C ILE A 353 11.25 -3.40 -6.31
N PHE A 354 9.91 -3.38 -6.29
CA PHE A 354 9.15 -2.16 -6.09
C PHE A 354 9.46 -1.52 -4.73
N SER A 355 9.49 -2.33 -3.66
CA SER A 355 9.84 -1.87 -2.30
C SER A 355 11.26 -1.32 -2.23
N LEU A 356 12.24 -1.93 -2.93
CA LEU A 356 13.60 -1.37 -3.05
C LEU A 356 13.58 0.01 -3.70
N GLY A 357 12.78 0.19 -4.77
CA GLY A 357 12.55 1.51 -5.37
C GLY A 357 11.99 2.52 -4.36
N ALA A 358 11.03 2.12 -3.53
CA ALA A 358 10.45 2.97 -2.49
C ALA A 358 11.44 3.29 -1.36
N ILE A 359 12.23 2.31 -0.91
CA ILE A 359 13.26 2.51 0.14
C ILE A 359 14.28 3.57 -0.28
N ILE A 360 14.70 3.55 -1.54
CA ILE A 360 15.62 4.55 -2.10
C ILE A 360 14.87 5.87 -2.38
N GLY A 361 13.67 5.76 -2.93
CA GLY A 361 12.87 6.89 -3.38
C GLY A 361 12.41 7.80 -2.25
N MET A 362 11.99 7.27 -1.08
CA MET A 362 11.46 8.10 0.01
C MET A 362 12.48 9.09 0.58
N PRO A 363 13.71 8.69 0.96
CA PRO A 363 14.74 9.65 1.39
C PRO A 363 15.17 10.61 0.27
N LEU A 364 15.27 10.12 -0.98
CA LEU A 364 15.56 10.95 -2.14
C LEU A 364 14.48 12.01 -2.34
N THR A 365 13.21 11.66 -2.20
CA THR A 365 12.08 12.59 -2.26
C THR A 365 12.24 13.69 -1.21
N GLY A 366 12.48 13.30 0.04
CA GLY A 366 12.66 14.26 1.11
C GLY A 366 13.83 15.22 0.83
N TYR A 367 14.95 14.70 0.36
CA TYR A 367 16.12 15.51 -0.02
C TYR A 367 15.79 16.49 -1.15
N LEU A 368 15.14 16.03 -2.20
CA LEU A 368 14.74 16.90 -3.31
C LEU A 368 13.73 17.97 -2.87
N VAL A 369 12.76 17.60 -2.04
CA VAL A 369 11.78 18.56 -1.50
C VAL A 369 12.46 19.64 -0.65
N ASP A 370 13.43 19.29 0.18
CA ASP A 370 14.20 20.26 0.98
C ASP A 370 15.07 21.18 0.10
N LYS A 371 15.54 20.72 -1.07
CA LYS A 371 16.42 21.48 -1.97
C LYS A 371 15.70 22.31 -3.01
N ILE A 372 14.71 21.73 -3.69
CA ILE A 372 14.06 22.35 -4.86
C ILE A 372 12.52 22.49 -4.69
N GLY A 373 11.98 21.99 -3.58
CA GLY A 373 10.53 22.03 -3.29
C GLY A 373 9.72 20.92 -3.95
N GLY A 374 8.49 20.76 -3.46
CA GLY A 374 7.60 19.66 -3.88
C GLY A 374 7.21 19.74 -5.36
N ARG A 375 6.97 20.94 -5.91
CA ARG A 375 6.62 21.15 -7.32
C ARG A 375 7.62 20.51 -8.27
N TYR A 376 8.89 20.85 -8.13
CA TYR A 376 9.95 20.34 -9.00
C TYR A 376 10.22 18.84 -8.74
N THR A 377 10.07 18.39 -7.52
CA THR A 377 10.20 16.96 -7.19
C THR A 377 9.15 16.12 -7.91
N ILE A 378 7.89 16.56 -7.94
CA ILE A 378 6.81 15.90 -8.68
C ILE A 378 7.08 15.99 -10.19
N PHE A 379 7.58 17.10 -10.70
CA PHE A 379 7.96 17.19 -12.11
C PHE A 379 9.07 16.21 -12.46
N ILE A 380 10.10 16.05 -11.63
CA ILE A 380 11.16 15.05 -11.83
C ILE A 380 10.60 13.63 -11.86
N SER A 381 9.58 13.31 -11.03
CA SER A 381 8.94 11.99 -11.07
C SER A 381 8.34 11.70 -12.45
N SER A 382 7.68 12.70 -13.04
CA SER A 382 7.08 12.54 -14.37
C SER A 382 8.12 12.33 -15.47
N LEU A 383 9.30 12.94 -15.37
CA LEU A 383 10.39 12.70 -16.32
C LEU A 383 10.90 11.25 -16.29
N LEU A 384 10.77 10.55 -15.15
CA LEU A 384 11.09 9.12 -15.06
C LEU A 384 10.11 8.25 -15.87
N MET A 385 9.01 8.80 -16.38
CA MET A 385 8.17 8.09 -17.33
C MET A 385 8.82 7.95 -18.70
N ILE A 386 9.79 8.79 -19.06
CA ILE A 386 10.53 8.66 -20.33
C ILE A 386 11.23 7.30 -20.43
N PRO A 387 12.11 6.89 -19.50
CA PRO A 387 12.68 5.54 -19.55
C PRO A 387 11.62 4.44 -19.43
N VAL A 388 10.51 4.63 -18.69
CA VAL A 388 9.41 3.66 -18.63
C VAL A 388 8.77 3.44 -19.99
N ILE A 389 8.49 4.52 -20.74
CA ILE A 389 7.96 4.45 -22.12
C ILE A 389 8.93 3.68 -23.01
N PHE A 390 10.23 4.00 -22.96
CA PHE A 390 11.25 3.27 -23.74
C PHE A 390 11.31 1.79 -23.39
N LEU A 391 11.20 1.43 -22.11
CA LEU A 391 11.18 0.03 -21.69
C LEU A 391 9.94 -0.69 -22.24
N TYR A 392 8.76 -0.09 -22.18
CA TYR A 392 7.54 -0.67 -22.76
C TYR A 392 7.64 -0.81 -24.29
N LEU A 393 8.21 0.16 -24.99
CA LEU A 393 8.40 0.10 -26.45
C LEU A 393 9.36 -1.01 -26.87
N ARG A 394 10.38 -1.31 -26.06
CA ARG A 394 11.34 -2.38 -26.31
C ARG A 394 10.83 -3.79 -26.03
N ILE A 395 9.69 -3.95 -25.37
CA ILE A 395 9.09 -5.26 -25.15
C ILE A 395 8.63 -5.82 -26.50
N LYS A 396 9.32 -6.85 -26.98
CA LYS A 396 8.87 -7.65 -28.11
C LYS A 396 7.94 -8.74 -27.59
N GLU A 397 6.66 -8.64 -27.91
CA GLU A 397 5.69 -9.68 -27.60
C GLU A 397 5.90 -10.83 -28.61
N GLU A 398 6.86 -11.71 -28.31
CA GLU A 398 6.92 -12.98 -29.04
C GLU A 398 5.65 -13.76 -28.72
N LYS A 399 4.99 -14.28 -29.76
CA LYS A 399 3.83 -15.17 -29.59
C LYS A 399 4.30 -16.31 -28.67
N LEU A 400 3.78 -16.34 -27.44
CA LEU A 400 3.90 -17.54 -26.62
C LEU A 400 3.25 -18.69 -27.39
N ARG A 401 4.08 -19.53 -28.01
CA ARG A 401 3.67 -20.81 -28.60
C ARG A 401 3.43 -21.82 -27.49
#